data_a2ee0469b7ec4cadc18e9dab3faa7f4c
#
_entry.id   a2ee0469b7ec4cadc18e9dab3faa7f4c
#
_cell.length_a   1.000
_cell.length_b   1.000
_cell.length_c   1.000
_cell.angle_alpha   90.00
_cell.angle_beta   90.00
_cell.angle_gamma   90.00
#
_symmetry.space_group_name_H-M   'P 1'
#
loop_
_entity.id
_entity.type
_entity.pdbx_description
1 polymer ?
#
loop_
_entity_poly.entity_id
_entity_poly.type
_entity_poly.pdbx_seq_one_letter_code
_entity_poly.pdbx_strand_id
1 'polypeptide(L)'
;MTNVSTNTISLSFTVNGESKTVEAFPLARLLDVLREQLQLSGTKEGCGEGECGACTVVLNGEIVNSCLVPMAQVEGAQIRTIEGVAMGDDLHAVQQAFIEHGGAQCGICTPGMVLAAVDLLSRNPNPTEDDIRTGLAGNLCRCTGYMKIFESVVRACQK
;
A
#
# COMPACT_ATOMS: atom_id res chain seq x y z
N MET A 1 -0.15 -4.69 -40.03
CA MET A 1 0.01 -5.13 -38.62
C MET A 1 1.37 -4.63 -38.20
N THR A 2 1.42 -3.47 -37.56
CA THR A 2 2.68 -2.89 -37.05
C THR A 2 3.12 -3.71 -35.86
N ASN A 3 4.26 -4.37 -35.98
CA ASN A 3 4.95 -5.07 -34.91
C ASN A 3 5.33 -4.01 -33.85
N VAL A 4 4.50 -3.82 -32.84
CA VAL A 4 4.87 -3.01 -31.68
C VAL A 4 5.93 -3.84 -30.95
N SER A 5 7.19 -3.55 -31.22
CA SER A 5 8.31 -4.06 -30.44
C SER A 5 8.03 -3.63 -28.98
N THR A 6 7.59 -4.56 -28.15
CA THR A 6 7.45 -4.32 -26.71
C THR A 6 8.86 -4.15 -26.16
N ASN A 7 9.29 -2.89 -26.05
CA ASN A 7 10.61 -2.54 -25.52
C ASN A 7 10.56 -2.70 -24.01
N THR A 8 10.54 -3.95 -23.53
CA THR A 8 10.62 -4.28 -22.11
C THR A 8 12.05 -4.09 -21.62
N ILE A 9 12.18 -3.75 -20.35
CA ILE A 9 13.44 -3.67 -19.63
C ILE A 9 13.42 -4.67 -18.48
N SER A 10 14.58 -5.24 -18.19
CA SER A 10 14.77 -6.09 -17.01
C SER A 10 15.05 -5.20 -15.81
N LEU A 11 14.30 -5.36 -14.72
CA LEU A 11 14.39 -4.54 -13.52
C LEU A 11 14.51 -5.43 -12.30
N SER A 12 15.44 -5.09 -11.42
CA SER A 12 15.66 -5.78 -10.15
C SER A 12 15.38 -4.84 -8.98
N PHE A 13 14.57 -5.29 -8.04
CA PHE A 13 14.19 -4.55 -6.83
C PHE A 13 13.83 -5.51 -5.69
N THR A 14 13.66 -4.98 -4.50
CA THR A 14 13.24 -5.77 -3.33
C THR A 14 11.78 -5.49 -3.03
N VAL A 15 10.96 -6.53 -2.84
CA VAL A 15 9.58 -6.37 -2.35
C VAL A 15 9.35 -7.28 -1.15
N ASN A 16 8.87 -6.73 -0.05
CA ASN A 16 8.64 -7.41 1.23
C ASN A 16 9.87 -8.20 1.73
N GLY A 17 11.08 -7.66 1.51
CA GLY A 17 12.34 -8.28 1.90
C GLY A 17 12.91 -9.29 0.91
N GLU A 18 12.19 -9.63 -0.17
CA GLU A 18 12.64 -10.56 -1.20
C GLU A 18 13.12 -9.83 -2.47
N SER A 19 14.27 -10.22 -3.00
CA SER A 19 14.73 -9.72 -4.29
C SER A 19 13.91 -10.32 -5.44
N LYS A 20 13.43 -9.46 -6.33
CA LYS A 20 12.65 -9.84 -7.51
C LYS A 20 13.29 -9.23 -8.76
N THR A 21 13.22 -9.96 -9.86
CA THR A 21 13.58 -9.46 -11.20
C THR A 21 12.37 -9.66 -12.11
N VAL A 22 11.97 -8.63 -12.82
CA VAL A 22 10.81 -8.64 -13.71
C VAL A 22 11.15 -8.02 -15.07
N GLU A 23 10.48 -8.48 -16.10
CA GLU A 23 10.49 -7.86 -17.42
C GLU A 23 9.24 -7.01 -17.58
N ALA A 24 9.39 -5.70 -17.73
CA ALA A 24 8.25 -4.80 -17.84
C ALA A 24 8.49 -3.68 -18.85
N PHE A 25 7.40 -3.13 -19.40
CA PHE A 25 7.48 -1.90 -20.15
C PHE A 25 7.88 -0.73 -19.21
N PRO A 26 8.81 0.16 -19.60
CA PRO A 26 9.31 1.21 -18.70
C PRO A 26 8.24 2.09 -18.05
N LEU A 27 7.15 2.34 -18.79
CA LEU A 27 6.01 3.14 -18.31
C LEU A 27 4.84 2.29 -17.79
N ALA A 28 5.00 0.97 -17.64
CA ALA A 28 4.00 0.16 -16.94
C ALA A 28 3.88 0.65 -15.50
N ARG A 29 2.68 0.60 -14.94
CA ARG A 29 2.43 1.01 -13.55
C ARG A 29 2.99 -0.05 -12.60
N LEU A 30 3.65 0.37 -11.52
CA LEU A 30 4.09 -0.53 -10.45
C LEU A 30 2.91 -1.37 -9.92
N LEU A 31 1.73 -0.78 -9.79
CA LEU A 31 0.50 -1.46 -9.37
C LEU A 31 0.22 -2.72 -10.18
N ASP A 32 0.32 -2.64 -11.51
CA ASP A 32 0.01 -3.77 -12.40
C ASP A 32 1.06 -4.88 -12.23
N VAL A 33 2.33 -4.53 -12.16
CA VAL A 33 3.42 -5.50 -11.96
C VAL A 33 3.29 -6.20 -10.60
N LEU A 34 3.00 -5.47 -9.53
CA LEU A 34 2.76 -6.06 -8.20
C LEU A 34 1.62 -7.08 -8.25
N ARG A 35 0.49 -6.72 -8.86
CA ARG A 35 -0.72 -7.53 -8.86
C ARG A 35 -0.67 -8.70 -9.85
N GLU A 36 -0.16 -8.46 -11.08
CA GLU A 36 -0.27 -9.42 -12.18
C GLU A 36 0.96 -10.32 -12.29
N GLN A 37 2.17 -9.75 -12.19
CA GLN A 37 3.39 -10.55 -12.32
C GLN A 37 3.82 -11.15 -10.97
N LEU A 38 3.79 -10.36 -9.89
CA LEU A 38 4.23 -10.81 -8.56
C LEU A 38 3.10 -11.41 -7.72
N GLN A 39 1.84 -11.38 -8.20
CA GLN A 39 0.65 -11.91 -7.54
C GLN A 39 0.38 -11.30 -6.14
N LEU A 40 0.92 -10.10 -5.87
CA LEU A 40 0.67 -9.34 -4.64
C LEU A 40 -0.65 -8.57 -4.77
N SER A 41 -1.74 -9.31 -4.78
CA SER A 41 -3.09 -8.80 -5.05
C SER A 41 -3.71 -8.02 -3.87
N GLY A 42 -3.05 -7.98 -2.73
CA GLY A 42 -3.44 -7.17 -1.57
C GLY A 42 -3.42 -5.67 -1.89
N THR A 43 -2.46 -5.20 -2.69
CA THR A 43 -2.49 -3.83 -3.23
C THR A 43 -3.68 -3.70 -4.20
N LYS A 44 -4.62 -2.77 -3.92
CA LYS A 44 -5.89 -2.66 -4.66
C LYS A 44 -5.88 -1.51 -5.66
N GLU A 45 -6.69 -1.62 -6.71
CA GLU A 45 -6.99 -0.51 -7.61
C GLU A 45 -8.37 0.05 -7.29
N GLY A 46 -8.44 1.37 -7.08
CA GLY A 46 -9.70 2.09 -6.96
C GLY A 46 -9.90 3.05 -8.13
N CYS A 47 -9.18 4.17 -8.15
CA CYS A 47 -9.31 5.19 -9.20
C CYS A 47 -8.34 4.99 -10.38
N GLY A 48 -7.13 4.45 -10.16
CA GLY A 48 -6.07 4.37 -11.17
C GLY A 48 -5.39 5.72 -11.51
N GLU A 49 -5.74 6.79 -10.79
CA GLU A 49 -5.40 8.19 -11.10
C GLU A 49 -4.65 8.89 -9.95
N GLY A 50 -4.23 8.14 -8.91
CA GLY A 50 -3.43 8.67 -7.81
C GLY A 50 -4.21 9.36 -6.69
N GLU A 51 -5.55 9.33 -6.69
CA GLU A 51 -6.36 10.11 -5.75
C GLU A 51 -6.89 9.33 -4.55
N CYS A 52 -7.22 8.04 -4.73
CA CYS A 52 -7.97 7.31 -3.71
C CYS A 52 -7.11 6.55 -2.69
N GLY A 53 -5.83 6.35 -2.93
CA GLY A 53 -4.92 5.64 -2.04
C GLY A 53 -5.16 4.13 -1.88
N ALA A 54 -6.09 3.51 -2.63
CA ALA A 54 -6.30 2.06 -2.54
C ALA A 54 -5.05 1.25 -2.96
N CYS A 55 -4.21 1.84 -3.81
CA CYS A 55 -2.96 1.28 -4.31
C CYS A 55 -1.71 1.70 -3.53
N THR A 56 -1.87 2.26 -2.34
CA THR A 56 -0.76 2.68 -1.48
C THR A 56 0.22 1.54 -1.24
N VAL A 57 1.51 1.85 -1.42
CA VAL A 57 2.66 1.03 -1.03
C VAL A 57 3.70 1.92 -0.36
N VAL A 58 4.68 1.33 0.32
CA VAL A 58 5.86 2.05 0.78
C VAL A 58 6.98 1.81 -0.23
N LEU A 59 7.51 2.87 -0.81
CA LEU A 59 8.61 2.84 -1.77
C LEU A 59 9.80 3.61 -1.17
N ASN A 60 10.90 2.92 -0.92
CA ASN A 60 12.10 3.52 -0.30
C ASN A 60 11.81 4.30 1.01
N GLY A 61 10.87 3.79 1.81
CA GLY A 61 10.49 4.40 3.08
C GLY A 61 9.39 5.46 3.00
N GLU A 62 8.88 5.78 1.81
CA GLU A 62 7.83 6.78 1.62
C GLU A 62 6.53 6.16 1.09
N ILE A 63 5.39 6.64 1.59
CA ILE A 63 4.05 6.27 1.11
C ILE A 63 3.83 6.85 -0.28
N VAL A 64 3.51 5.98 -1.25
CA VAL A 64 3.20 6.39 -2.63
C VAL A 64 1.99 5.66 -3.20
N ASN A 65 1.35 6.26 -4.19
CA ASN A 65 0.31 5.61 -4.99
C ASN A 65 0.93 4.82 -6.15
N SER A 66 1.00 3.50 -6.04
CA SER A 66 1.66 2.64 -7.04
C SER A 66 1.07 2.71 -8.44
N CYS A 67 -0.16 3.21 -8.60
CA CYS A 67 -0.77 3.46 -9.92
C CYS A 67 -0.10 4.63 -10.68
N LEU A 68 0.67 5.50 -10.00
CA LEU A 68 1.40 6.61 -10.60
C LEU A 68 2.91 6.36 -10.71
N VAL A 69 3.43 5.24 -10.19
CA VAL A 69 4.85 4.91 -10.22
C VAL A 69 5.15 4.11 -11.49
N PRO A 70 5.91 4.65 -12.48
CA PRO A 70 6.34 3.89 -13.63
C PRO A 70 7.47 2.93 -13.25
N MET A 71 7.53 1.76 -13.90
CA MET A 71 8.53 0.73 -13.62
C MET A 71 9.96 1.23 -13.80
N ALA A 72 10.22 2.17 -14.72
CA ALA A 72 11.56 2.76 -14.90
C ALA A 72 12.13 3.42 -13.63
N GLN A 73 11.31 3.72 -12.63
CA GLN A 73 11.73 4.37 -11.38
C GLN A 73 12.00 3.37 -10.23
N VAL A 74 11.79 2.06 -10.43
CA VAL A 74 11.87 1.10 -9.33
C VAL A 74 13.14 0.24 -9.35
N GLU A 75 14.07 0.47 -10.27
CA GLU A 75 15.36 -0.23 -10.27
C GLU A 75 16.09 -0.01 -8.93
N GLY A 76 16.46 -1.10 -8.28
CA GLY A 76 17.13 -1.08 -6.97
C GLY A 76 16.26 -0.65 -5.80
N ALA A 77 14.98 -0.37 -6.01
CA ALA A 77 14.08 0.14 -4.96
C ALA A 77 13.75 -0.92 -3.90
N GLN A 78 13.36 -0.43 -2.73
CA GLN A 78 12.77 -1.23 -1.66
C GLN A 78 11.28 -0.94 -1.57
N ILE A 79 10.47 -1.96 -1.78
CA ILE A 79 9.01 -1.85 -1.80
C ILE A 79 8.43 -2.70 -0.67
N ARG A 80 7.47 -2.13 0.06
CA ARG A 80 6.66 -2.87 1.03
C ARG A 80 5.19 -2.72 0.68
N THR A 81 4.53 -3.86 0.51
CA THR A 81 3.09 -3.95 0.28
C THR A 81 2.38 -4.43 1.55
N ILE A 82 1.05 -4.54 1.51
CA ILE A 82 0.26 -5.02 2.65
C ILE A 82 0.66 -6.44 3.09
N GLU A 83 1.09 -7.28 2.16
CA GLU A 83 1.55 -8.63 2.44
C GLU A 83 2.82 -8.66 3.31
N GLY A 84 3.61 -7.59 3.28
CA GLY A 84 4.82 -7.45 4.11
C GLY A 84 4.57 -6.76 5.45
N VAL A 85 3.32 -6.50 5.85
CA VAL A 85 3.01 -5.86 7.15
C VAL A 85 2.96 -6.87 8.28
N ALA A 86 2.34 -8.03 8.06
CA ALA A 86 2.35 -9.13 9.02
C ALA A 86 3.71 -9.84 9.03
N MET A 87 4.09 -10.44 10.15
CA MET A 87 5.27 -11.29 10.29
C MET A 87 4.84 -12.76 10.45
N GLY A 88 4.78 -13.49 9.33
CA GLY A 88 4.19 -14.83 9.31
C GLY A 88 2.71 -14.78 9.68
N ASP A 89 2.31 -15.55 10.70
CA ASP A 89 0.93 -15.57 11.18
C ASP A 89 0.62 -14.44 12.19
N ASP A 90 1.64 -13.67 12.61
CA ASP A 90 1.47 -12.59 13.58
C ASP A 90 1.06 -11.29 12.88
N LEU A 91 -0.19 -10.88 13.09
CA LEU A 91 -0.70 -9.63 12.56
C LEU A 91 -0.06 -8.43 13.27
N HIS A 92 0.25 -7.40 12.49
CA HIS A 92 0.65 -6.11 13.06
C HIS A 92 -0.50 -5.51 13.90
N ALA A 93 -0.18 -4.74 14.96
CA ALA A 93 -1.17 -4.15 15.87
C ALA A 93 -2.29 -3.38 15.14
N VAL A 94 -1.94 -2.66 14.05
CA VAL A 94 -2.92 -1.96 13.20
C VAL A 94 -3.86 -2.96 12.51
N GLN A 95 -3.35 -4.04 11.94
CA GLN A 95 -4.19 -5.07 11.29
C GLN A 95 -5.15 -5.70 12.28
N GLN A 96 -4.65 -6.07 13.45
CA GLN A 96 -5.46 -6.64 14.52
C GLN A 96 -6.56 -5.66 14.96
N ALA A 97 -6.23 -4.39 15.16
CA ALA A 97 -7.20 -3.37 15.56
C ALA A 97 -8.29 -3.14 14.48
N PHE A 98 -7.93 -3.18 13.19
CA PHE A 98 -8.90 -3.09 12.10
C PHE A 98 -9.91 -4.24 12.11
N ILE A 99 -9.48 -5.45 12.48
CA ILE A 99 -10.35 -6.62 12.63
C ILE A 99 -11.24 -6.46 13.86
N GLU A 100 -10.66 -6.15 15.02
CA GLU A 100 -11.36 -6.11 16.30
C GLU A 100 -12.39 -4.96 16.37
N HIS A 101 -12.10 -3.82 15.75
CA HIS A 101 -12.95 -2.62 15.84
C HIS A 101 -13.75 -2.32 14.57
N GLY A 102 -13.69 -3.20 13.56
CA GLY A 102 -14.48 -3.07 12.35
C GLY A 102 -14.01 -1.95 11.43
N GLY A 103 -12.69 -1.69 11.35
CA GLY A 103 -12.08 -0.71 10.44
C GLY A 103 -12.22 -1.05 8.96
N ALA A 104 -12.70 -2.23 8.61
CA ALA A 104 -12.90 -2.70 7.24
C ALA A 104 -14.36 -3.08 6.97
N GLN A 105 -14.84 -2.80 5.74
CA GLN A 105 -16.12 -3.28 5.23
C GLN A 105 -15.91 -4.01 3.89
N CYS A 106 -15.93 -3.29 2.75
CA CYS A 106 -15.72 -3.93 1.44
C CYS A 106 -14.26 -4.39 1.19
N GLY A 107 -13.29 -3.85 1.93
CA GLY A 107 -11.89 -4.26 1.86
C GLY A 107 -11.03 -3.53 0.83
N ILE A 108 -11.59 -2.73 -0.09
CA ILE A 108 -10.82 -2.09 -1.18
C ILE A 108 -9.83 -1.06 -0.65
N CYS A 109 -10.22 -0.20 0.27
CA CYS A 109 -9.33 0.80 0.86
C CYS A 109 -8.43 0.24 1.98
N THR A 110 -8.79 -0.92 2.54
CA THR A 110 -8.19 -1.44 3.78
C THR A 110 -6.67 -1.63 3.69
N PRO A 111 -6.09 -2.23 2.64
CA PRO A 111 -4.65 -2.37 2.53
C PRO A 111 -3.90 -1.04 2.55
N GLY A 112 -4.38 -0.06 1.78
CA GLY A 112 -3.79 1.28 1.75
C GLY A 112 -3.93 2.01 3.08
N MET A 113 -5.11 1.94 3.71
CA MET A 113 -5.34 2.52 5.05
C MET A 113 -4.42 1.92 6.12
N VAL A 114 -4.24 0.60 6.10
CA VAL A 114 -3.34 -0.09 7.05
C VAL A 114 -1.89 0.36 6.83
N LEU A 115 -1.41 0.42 5.58
CA LEU A 115 -0.05 0.90 5.29
C LEU A 115 0.15 2.35 5.72
N ALA A 116 -0.80 3.24 5.44
CA ALA A 116 -0.75 4.63 5.87
C ALA A 116 -0.76 4.76 7.41
N ALA A 117 -1.57 3.95 8.11
CA ALA A 117 -1.59 3.93 9.56
C ALA A 117 -0.29 3.39 10.16
N VAL A 118 0.28 2.33 9.57
CA VAL A 118 1.59 1.77 10.00
C VAL A 118 2.70 2.80 9.81
N ASP A 119 2.73 3.50 8.69
CA ASP A 119 3.70 4.57 8.43
C ASP A 119 3.55 5.72 9.44
N LEU A 120 2.31 6.21 9.65
CA LEU A 120 2.03 7.23 10.66
C LEU A 120 2.56 6.83 12.03
N LEU A 121 2.22 5.63 12.52
CA LEU A 121 2.62 5.15 13.84
C LEU A 121 4.12 4.91 13.97
N SER A 122 4.79 4.58 12.89
CA SER A 122 6.26 4.45 12.87
C SER A 122 6.96 5.80 13.07
N ARG A 123 6.38 6.88 12.57
CA ARG A 123 6.89 8.26 12.67
C ARG A 123 6.40 8.98 13.94
N ASN A 124 5.18 8.71 14.35
CA ASN A 124 4.55 9.27 15.55
C ASN A 124 3.81 8.18 16.33
N PRO A 125 4.44 7.57 17.34
CA PRO A 125 3.83 6.46 18.10
C PRO A 125 2.62 6.87 18.96
N ASN A 126 2.44 8.16 19.23
CA ASN A 126 1.35 8.68 20.06
C ASN A 126 0.61 9.82 19.31
N PRO A 127 -0.03 9.52 18.17
CA PRO A 127 -0.68 10.54 17.37
C PRO A 127 -1.92 11.09 18.05
N THR A 128 -2.16 12.38 17.87
CA THR A 128 -3.46 12.99 18.17
C THR A 128 -4.51 12.55 17.15
N GLU A 129 -5.79 12.80 17.43
CA GLU A 129 -6.84 12.50 16.46
C GLU A 129 -6.64 13.28 15.14
N ASP A 130 -6.16 14.52 15.21
CA ASP A 130 -5.86 15.33 14.03
C ASP A 130 -4.67 14.79 13.24
N ASP A 131 -3.64 14.23 13.91
CA ASP A 131 -2.54 13.55 13.24
C ASP A 131 -3.02 12.31 12.48
N ILE A 132 -3.95 11.54 13.08
CA ILE A 132 -4.55 10.37 12.44
C ILE A 132 -5.36 10.80 11.21
N ARG A 133 -6.20 11.81 11.33
CA ARG A 133 -6.99 12.36 10.21
C ARG A 133 -6.08 12.82 9.07
N THR A 134 -5.02 13.54 9.39
CA THR A 134 -4.04 14.05 8.43
C THR A 134 -3.24 12.91 7.79
N GLY A 135 -2.73 11.98 8.60
CA GLY A 135 -1.93 10.84 8.12
C GLY A 135 -2.69 9.88 7.20
N LEU A 136 -4.02 9.80 7.35
CA LEU A 136 -4.89 8.97 6.52
C LEU A 136 -5.60 9.73 5.40
N ALA A 137 -5.39 11.05 5.26
CA ALA A 137 -6.13 11.90 4.32
C ALA A 137 -5.94 11.50 2.84
N GLY A 138 -4.80 10.87 2.51
CA GLY A 138 -4.52 10.34 1.17
C GLY A 138 -5.26 9.06 0.80
N ASN A 139 -6.04 8.47 1.74
CA ASN A 139 -6.72 7.20 1.55
C ASN A 139 -8.24 7.37 1.70
N LEU A 140 -8.99 7.13 0.62
CA LEU A 140 -10.43 7.33 0.60
C LEU A 140 -11.20 6.03 0.94
N CYS A 141 -12.18 6.15 1.83
CA CYS A 141 -13.13 5.07 2.14
C CYS A 141 -14.56 5.53 1.90
N ARG A 142 -15.30 4.81 1.05
CA ARG A 142 -16.70 5.12 0.74
C ARG A 142 -17.69 4.45 1.69
N CYS A 143 -17.26 3.43 2.45
CA CYS A 143 -18.16 2.55 3.20
C CYS A 143 -18.29 2.93 4.68
N THR A 144 -17.18 3.23 5.38
CA THR A 144 -17.12 3.26 6.85
C THR A 144 -17.47 4.61 7.46
N GLY A 145 -17.46 5.69 6.67
CA GLY A 145 -17.52 7.06 7.20
C GLY A 145 -16.31 7.41 8.08
N TYR A 146 -15.22 6.66 7.98
CA TYR A 146 -13.91 6.82 8.66
C TYR A 146 -13.90 6.58 10.18
N MET A 147 -15.01 6.71 10.88
CA MET A 147 -15.03 6.64 12.37
C MET A 147 -14.40 5.36 12.91
N LYS A 148 -14.78 4.19 12.33
CA LYS A 148 -14.21 2.90 12.75
C LYS A 148 -12.74 2.73 12.33
N ILE A 149 -12.33 3.35 11.25
CA ILE A 149 -10.92 3.38 10.83
C ILE A 149 -10.09 4.18 11.87
N PHE A 150 -10.51 5.40 12.20
CA PHE A 150 -9.82 6.23 13.20
C PHE A 150 -9.78 5.55 14.58
N GLU A 151 -10.90 4.98 15.03
CA GLU A 151 -10.96 4.19 16.26
C GLU A 151 -9.94 3.05 16.24
N SER A 152 -9.84 2.30 15.14
CA SER A 152 -8.88 1.20 14.99
C SER A 152 -7.44 1.69 15.13
N VAL A 153 -7.09 2.84 14.54
CA VAL A 153 -5.73 3.40 14.66
C VAL A 153 -5.45 3.83 16.10
N VAL A 154 -6.39 4.53 16.76
CA VAL A 154 -6.28 4.90 18.18
C VAL A 154 -6.05 3.66 19.06
N ARG A 155 -6.78 2.58 18.82
CA ARG A 155 -6.63 1.33 19.58
C ARG A 155 -5.30 0.62 19.32
N ALA A 156 -4.78 0.71 18.10
CA ALA A 156 -3.47 0.17 17.76
C ALA A 156 -2.31 0.84 18.54
N CYS A 157 -2.46 2.12 18.91
CA CYS A 157 -1.48 2.86 19.71
C CYS A 157 -1.46 2.45 21.19
N GLN A 158 -2.49 1.79 21.69
CA GLN A 158 -2.66 1.45 23.10
C GLN A 158 -2.15 0.04 23.45
N LYS A 159 -1.66 -0.69 22.45
CA LYS A 159 -1.06 -2.03 22.58
C LYS A 159 0.45 -1.93 22.56
#